data_2145467828a94003d6600183cccc2999
#
_entry.id   2145467828a94003d6600183cccc2999
#
_cell.length_a   1.000
_cell.length_b   1.000
_cell.length_c   1.000
_cell.angle_alpha   90.00
_cell.angle_beta   90.00
_cell.angle_gamma   90.00
#
_symmetry.space_group_name_H-M   'P 1'
#
loop_
_entity.id
_entity.type
_entity.pdbx_description
1 polymer ?
#
loop_
_entity_poly.entity_id
_entity_poly.type
_entity_poly.pdbx_seq_one_letter_code
_entity_poly.pdbx_strand_id
1 'polypeptide(L)'
;MAIDERLMKHARGAMIGLAIGDALGMPTQSMSAERIIECYGGPVRRLMDAVPQQPIAPNMKAGSVTDDTEQAFVLAARLIEDHGRIDNDAYAQDLLRWEAKMKEKGSLDLLGPSTKAALQALVEGVDPELTGRFGTTNGGAMRATPVGIAFIPGNALAEEAWRSCVVTHNTMQGIESTTLVAAAVSLAIAGERGFLSKALAF
;
A
#
# COMPACT_ATOMS: atom_id res chain seq x y z
N MET A 1 25.87 -15.40 3.63
CA MET A 1 26.00 -13.97 3.94
C MET A 1 25.20 -13.73 5.22
N ALA A 2 25.80 -13.23 6.29
CA ALA A 2 25.07 -12.94 7.53
C ALA A 2 24.11 -11.75 7.26
N ILE A 3 22.85 -11.90 7.68
CA ILE A 3 21.88 -10.81 7.58
C ILE A 3 22.27 -9.76 8.62
N ASP A 4 22.34 -8.49 8.22
CA ASP A 4 22.52 -7.37 9.16
C ASP A 4 21.29 -7.28 10.08
N GLU A 5 21.48 -7.60 11.36
CA GLU A 5 20.40 -7.58 12.36
C GLU A 5 19.75 -6.20 12.51
N ARG A 6 20.52 -5.13 12.34
CA ARG A 6 19.98 -3.76 12.38
C ARG A 6 19.05 -3.50 11.20
N LEU A 7 19.47 -3.88 10.01
CA LEU A 7 18.65 -3.74 8.80
C LEU A 7 17.35 -4.57 8.92
N MET A 8 17.45 -5.80 9.42
CA MET A 8 16.29 -6.64 9.68
C MET A 8 15.33 -6.03 10.69
N LYS A 9 15.84 -5.41 11.77
CA LYS A 9 15.03 -4.73 12.76
C LYS A 9 14.30 -3.52 12.15
N HIS A 10 14.98 -2.72 11.32
CA HIS A 10 14.38 -1.57 10.65
C HIS A 10 13.34 -2.01 9.60
N ALA A 11 13.60 -3.05 8.82
CA ALA A 11 12.65 -3.61 7.86
C ALA A 11 11.36 -4.11 8.55
N ARG A 12 11.49 -4.83 9.65
CA ARG A 12 10.35 -5.23 10.48
C ARG A 12 9.60 -4.01 11.02
N GLY A 13 10.33 -2.99 11.48
CA GLY A 13 9.76 -1.72 11.93
C GLY A 13 8.96 -1.00 10.85
N ALA A 14 9.41 -1.03 9.59
CA ALA A 14 8.70 -0.44 8.47
C ALA A 14 7.37 -1.16 8.19
N MET A 15 7.34 -2.50 8.17
CA MET A 15 6.10 -3.26 7.97
C MET A 15 5.13 -3.10 9.15
N ILE A 16 5.63 -3.10 10.39
CA ILE A 16 4.81 -2.86 11.58
C ILE A 16 4.28 -1.42 11.58
N GLY A 17 5.11 -0.44 11.20
CA GLY A 17 4.72 0.95 11.09
C GLY A 17 3.62 1.19 10.06
N LEU A 18 3.69 0.52 8.91
CA LEU A 18 2.63 0.50 7.91
C LEU A 18 1.30 0.01 8.54
N ALA A 19 1.30 -1.16 9.17
CA ALA A 19 0.09 -1.74 9.75
C ALA A 19 -0.48 -0.90 10.91
N ILE A 20 0.37 -0.30 11.74
CA ILE A 20 -0.07 0.61 12.81
C ILE A 20 -0.65 1.90 12.22
N GLY A 21 -0.01 2.46 11.20
CA GLY A 21 -0.48 3.67 10.52
C GLY A 21 -1.85 3.48 9.88
N ASP A 22 -2.02 2.38 9.16
CA ASP A 22 -3.28 1.94 8.55
C ASP A 22 -4.38 1.76 9.62
N ALA A 23 -4.14 0.94 10.64
CA ALA A 23 -5.10 0.71 11.72
C ALA A 23 -5.45 1.97 12.52
N LEU A 24 -4.54 2.95 12.60
CA LEU A 24 -4.76 4.23 13.25
C LEU A 24 -5.58 5.18 12.37
N GLY A 25 -5.36 5.13 11.05
CA GLY A 25 -6.05 5.95 10.05
C GLY A 25 -7.46 5.43 9.70
N MET A 26 -7.67 4.12 9.77
CA MET A 26 -8.89 3.43 9.36
C MET A 26 -10.17 4.08 9.90
N PRO A 27 -10.32 4.42 11.21
CA PRO A 27 -11.58 4.93 11.73
C PRO A 27 -11.96 6.32 11.18
N THR A 28 -11.01 7.05 10.60
CA THR A 28 -11.21 8.43 10.10
C THR A 28 -11.06 8.56 8.58
N GLN A 29 -10.83 7.45 7.88
CA GLN A 29 -10.65 7.43 6.43
C GLN A 29 -11.81 8.11 5.70
N SER A 30 -11.50 9.01 4.73
CA SER A 30 -12.47 9.76 3.94
C SER A 30 -13.41 10.68 4.75
N MET A 31 -13.02 11.06 5.97
CA MET A 31 -13.77 12.01 6.80
C MET A 31 -13.11 13.40 6.81
N SER A 32 -13.92 14.46 6.82
CA SER A 32 -13.39 15.81 7.04
C SER A 32 -12.96 16.02 8.51
N ALA A 33 -12.13 17.03 8.77
CA ALA A 33 -11.68 17.35 10.12
C ALA A 33 -12.86 17.64 11.06
N GLU A 34 -13.88 18.35 10.57
CA GLU A 34 -15.10 18.66 11.32
C GLU A 34 -15.85 17.39 11.69
N ARG A 35 -15.96 16.45 10.72
CA ARG A 35 -16.63 15.18 10.96
C ARG A 35 -15.89 14.30 11.96
N ILE A 36 -14.56 14.32 11.92
CA ILE A 36 -13.71 13.62 12.90
C ILE A 36 -13.96 14.19 14.32
N ILE A 37 -13.99 15.52 14.46
CA ILE A 37 -14.27 16.17 15.75
C ILE A 37 -15.66 15.81 16.25
N GLU A 38 -16.66 15.84 15.39
CA GLU A 38 -18.05 15.48 15.73
C GLU A 38 -18.18 14.02 16.22
N CYS A 39 -17.53 13.09 15.52
CA CYS A 39 -17.64 11.66 15.81
C CYS A 39 -16.75 11.17 16.96
N TYR A 40 -15.56 11.76 17.13
CA TYR A 40 -14.53 11.28 18.06
C TYR A 40 -14.14 12.30 19.13
N GLY A 41 -14.70 13.51 19.11
CA GLY A 41 -14.40 14.57 20.06
C GLY A 41 -13.06 15.28 19.85
N GLY A 42 -12.36 14.99 18.74
CA GLY A 42 -11.06 15.56 18.39
C GLY A 42 -10.20 14.63 17.53
N PRO A 43 -8.91 14.96 17.32
CA PRO A 43 -8.01 14.14 16.52
C PRO A 43 -7.81 12.75 17.14
N VAL A 44 -7.94 11.71 16.32
CA VAL A 44 -7.70 10.31 16.73
C VAL A 44 -6.19 10.06 16.86
N ARG A 45 -5.74 9.67 18.07
CA ARG A 45 -4.33 9.41 18.40
C ARG A 45 -4.11 8.04 19.03
N ARG A 46 -5.09 7.17 18.95
CA ARG A 46 -5.07 5.78 19.46
C ARG A 46 -5.96 4.92 18.59
N LEU A 47 -5.77 3.62 18.64
CA LEU A 47 -6.64 2.68 17.95
C LEU A 47 -8.06 2.80 18.49
N MET A 48 -9.04 3.02 17.62
CA MET A 48 -10.45 3.21 17.95
C MET A 48 -11.32 2.42 16.97
N ASP A 49 -12.51 2.03 17.42
CA ASP A 49 -13.54 1.48 16.54
C ASP A 49 -14.00 2.56 15.55
N ALA A 50 -14.24 2.18 14.31
CA ALA A 50 -14.92 3.04 13.35
C ALA A 50 -16.38 3.22 13.75
N VAL A 51 -16.84 4.48 13.73
CA VAL A 51 -18.26 4.79 14.01
C VAL A 51 -19.18 4.22 12.93
N PRO A 52 -20.47 3.97 13.21
CA PRO A 52 -21.42 3.47 12.21
C PRO A 52 -21.57 4.38 10.97
N GLN A 53 -21.24 5.66 11.11
CA GLN A 53 -21.31 6.67 10.04
C GLN A 53 -20.00 6.81 9.25
N GLN A 54 -19.00 6.00 9.52
CA GLN A 54 -17.76 5.97 8.76
C GLN A 54 -18.04 5.53 7.32
N PRO A 55 -17.61 6.31 6.29
CA PRO A 55 -18.08 6.10 4.91
C PRO A 55 -17.52 4.84 4.23
N ILE A 56 -16.38 4.33 4.66
CA ILE A 56 -15.66 3.23 3.99
C ILE A 56 -15.74 1.93 4.79
N ALA A 57 -15.49 1.98 6.09
CA ALA A 57 -15.35 0.81 6.96
C ALA A 57 -16.22 0.95 8.23
N PRO A 58 -17.56 1.16 8.12
CA PRO A 58 -18.42 1.36 9.28
C PRO A 58 -18.34 0.18 10.26
N ASN A 59 -18.26 0.49 11.55
CA ASN A 59 -18.20 -0.50 12.66
C ASN A 59 -16.92 -1.37 12.68
N MET A 60 -15.91 -1.07 11.87
CA MET A 60 -14.66 -1.80 11.89
C MET A 60 -13.97 -1.65 13.24
N LYS A 61 -13.40 -2.74 13.76
CA LYS A 61 -12.86 -2.76 15.13
C LYS A 61 -11.51 -2.07 15.24
N ALA A 62 -11.24 -1.49 16.39
CA ALA A 62 -9.95 -0.90 16.73
C ALA A 62 -8.80 -1.88 16.48
N GLY A 63 -7.77 -1.43 15.77
CA GLY A 63 -6.62 -2.25 15.41
C GLY A 63 -6.80 -3.12 14.16
N SER A 64 -7.96 -3.06 13.51
CA SER A 64 -8.11 -3.67 12.18
C SER A 64 -7.29 -2.90 11.14
N VAL A 65 -6.71 -3.63 10.22
CA VAL A 65 -6.01 -3.11 9.04
C VAL A 65 -6.93 -3.14 7.82
N THR A 66 -6.57 -2.39 6.78
CA THR A 66 -7.34 -2.27 5.54
C THR A 66 -6.56 -2.87 4.36
N ASP A 67 -6.98 -2.53 3.14
CA ASP A 67 -6.29 -2.92 1.91
C ASP A 67 -4.85 -2.37 1.81
N ASP A 68 -4.54 -1.27 2.46
CA ASP A 68 -3.18 -0.72 2.54
C ASP A 68 -2.18 -1.76 3.06
N THR A 69 -2.47 -2.35 4.20
CA THR A 69 -1.60 -3.38 4.82
C THR A 69 -1.72 -4.72 4.09
N GLU A 70 -2.93 -5.16 3.78
CA GLU A 70 -3.15 -6.48 3.19
C GLU A 70 -2.50 -6.58 1.81
N GLN A 71 -2.62 -5.57 0.93
CA GLN A 71 -1.96 -5.56 -0.38
C GLN A 71 -0.44 -5.42 -0.26
N ALA A 72 0.08 -4.72 0.74
CA ALA A 72 1.53 -4.70 0.98
C ALA A 72 2.07 -6.11 1.32
N PHE A 73 1.33 -6.91 2.09
CA PHE A 73 1.72 -8.30 2.35
C PHE A 73 1.60 -9.19 1.10
N VAL A 74 0.59 -8.99 0.26
CA VAL A 74 0.47 -9.67 -1.05
C VAL A 74 1.69 -9.35 -1.92
N LEU A 75 2.07 -8.07 -2.00
CA LEU A 75 3.25 -7.63 -2.76
C LEU A 75 4.56 -8.18 -2.18
N ALA A 76 4.70 -8.20 -0.85
CA ALA A 76 5.88 -8.79 -0.21
C ALA A 76 6.02 -10.29 -0.53
N ALA A 77 4.93 -11.05 -0.51
CA ALA A 77 4.93 -12.45 -0.89
C ALA A 77 5.35 -12.63 -2.35
N ARG A 78 4.81 -11.81 -3.27
CA ARG A 78 5.18 -11.82 -4.70
C ARG A 78 6.66 -11.55 -4.90
N LEU A 79 7.21 -10.51 -4.25
CA LEU A 79 8.65 -10.21 -4.32
C LEU A 79 9.53 -11.37 -3.85
N ILE A 80 9.10 -12.12 -2.83
CA ILE A 80 9.83 -13.28 -2.34
C ILE A 80 9.75 -14.43 -3.36
N GLU A 81 8.56 -14.74 -3.87
CA GLU A 81 8.34 -15.82 -4.84
C GLU A 81 9.09 -15.58 -6.15
N ASP A 82 9.13 -14.34 -6.62
CA ASP A 82 9.78 -13.92 -7.87
C ASP A 82 11.24 -13.56 -7.68
N HIS A 83 11.85 -13.86 -6.52
CA HIS A 83 13.26 -13.58 -6.22
C HIS A 83 13.66 -12.12 -6.43
N GLY A 84 12.76 -11.19 -6.12
CA GLY A 84 13.01 -9.75 -6.19
C GLY A 84 12.59 -9.07 -7.49
N ARG A 85 12.04 -9.79 -8.47
CA ARG A 85 11.51 -9.19 -9.71
C ARG A 85 10.02 -9.52 -9.84
N ILE A 86 9.16 -8.51 -9.77
CA ILE A 86 7.72 -8.69 -9.82
C ILE A 86 7.29 -9.12 -11.24
N ASP A 87 6.68 -10.29 -11.33
CA ASP A 87 5.92 -10.71 -12.49
C ASP A 87 4.52 -10.09 -12.44
N ASN A 88 4.20 -9.22 -13.42
CA ASN A 88 2.95 -8.46 -13.45
C ASN A 88 1.72 -9.34 -13.64
N ASP A 89 1.82 -10.42 -14.43
CA ASP A 89 0.71 -11.36 -14.64
C ASP A 89 0.43 -12.14 -13.35
N ALA A 90 1.47 -12.65 -12.70
CA ALA A 90 1.34 -13.35 -11.43
C ALA A 90 0.81 -12.42 -10.33
N TYR A 91 1.28 -11.17 -10.27
CA TYR A 91 0.80 -10.18 -9.31
C TYR A 91 -0.66 -9.77 -9.55
N ALA A 92 -1.09 -9.63 -10.81
CA ALA A 92 -2.48 -9.42 -11.17
C ALA A 92 -3.38 -10.54 -10.63
N GLN A 93 -2.95 -11.82 -10.78
CA GLN A 93 -3.67 -12.96 -10.23
C GLN A 93 -3.69 -12.97 -8.69
N ASP A 94 -2.62 -12.51 -8.04
CA ASP A 94 -2.59 -12.36 -6.58
C ASP A 94 -3.63 -11.35 -6.10
N LEU A 95 -3.73 -10.20 -6.76
CA LEU A 95 -4.72 -9.17 -6.46
C LEU A 95 -6.16 -9.69 -6.65
N LEU A 96 -6.42 -10.43 -7.73
CA LEU A 96 -7.74 -11.05 -7.94
C LEU A 96 -8.07 -12.07 -6.85
N ARG A 97 -7.11 -12.92 -6.45
CA ARG A 97 -7.30 -13.87 -5.33
C ARG A 97 -7.55 -13.15 -4.01
N TRP A 98 -6.82 -12.06 -3.76
CA TRP A 98 -7.02 -11.24 -2.59
C TRP A 98 -8.42 -10.59 -2.59
N GLU A 99 -8.87 -10.02 -3.71
CA GLU A 99 -10.21 -9.44 -3.85
C GLU A 99 -11.31 -10.48 -3.58
N ALA A 100 -11.17 -11.69 -4.13
CA ALA A 100 -12.13 -12.77 -3.89
C ALA A 100 -12.26 -13.09 -2.38
N LYS A 101 -11.13 -13.17 -1.66
CA LYS A 101 -11.14 -13.36 -0.20
C LYS A 101 -11.79 -12.21 0.55
N MET A 102 -11.61 -10.95 0.08
CA MET A 102 -12.28 -9.80 0.70
C MET A 102 -13.79 -9.86 0.49
N LYS A 103 -14.23 -10.25 -0.70
CA LYS A 103 -15.66 -10.49 -1.00
C LYS A 103 -16.27 -11.53 -0.07
N GLU A 104 -15.60 -12.65 0.13
CA GLU A 104 -16.04 -13.71 1.06
C GLU A 104 -16.15 -13.20 2.51
N LYS A 105 -15.25 -12.32 2.94
CA LYS A 105 -15.28 -11.68 4.26
C LYS A 105 -16.33 -10.55 4.40
N GLY A 106 -17.01 -10.18 3.32
CA GLY A 106 -17.94 -9.05 3.30
C GLY A 106 -17.28 -7.67 3.34
N SER A 107 -16.00 -7.56 3.02
CA SER A 107 -15.19 -6.33 3.08
C SER A 107 -15.08 -5.63 1.72
N LEU A 108 -16.17 -5.56 0.96
CA LEU A 108 -16.17 -5.07 -0.43
C LEU A 108 -15.81 -3.60 -0.60
N ASP A 109 -16.04 -2.78 0.41
CA ASP A 109 -15.91 -1.32 0.31
C ASP A 109 -14.53 -0.77 0.70
N LEU A 110 -13.61 -1.62 1.14
CA LEU A 110 -12.24 -1.22 1.46
C LEU A 110 -11.40 -0.90 0.21
N LEU A 111 -11.79 -1.44 -0.96
CA LEU A 111 -11.09 -1.23 -2.21
C LEU A 111 -11.27 0.18 -2.76
N GLY A 112 -10.16 0.86 -3.01
CA GLY A 112 -10.17 2.13 -3.74
C GLY A 112 -10.73 1.98 -5.18
N PRO A 113 -11.35 3.04 -5.72
CA PRO A 113 -12.01 2.99 -7.03
C PRO A 113 -11.08 2.63 -8.19
N SER A 114 -9.82 3.07 -8.15
CA SER A 114 -8.82 2.71 -9.17
C SER A 114 -8.50 1.23 -9.18
N THR A 115 -8.33 0.63 -8.01
CA THR A 115 -8.09 -0.82 -7.87
C THR A 115 -9.31 -1.62 -8.34
N LYS A 116 -10.53 -1.23 -7.93
CA LYS A 116 -11.77 -1.87 -8.40
C LYS A 116 -11.88 -1.89 -9.93
N ALA A 117 -11.66 -0.74 -10.57
CA ALA A 117 -11.71 -0.61 -12.02
C ALA A 117 -10.65 -1.47 -12.72
N ALA A 118 -9.42 -1.49 -12.19
CA ALA A 118 -8.34 -2.30 -12.74
C ALA A 118 -8.62 -3.81 -12.62
N LEU A 119 -9.08 -4.28 -11.46
CA LEU A 119 -9.42 -5.70 -11.25
C LEU A 119 -10.61 -6.13 -12.13
N GLN A 120 -11.59 -5.26 -12.35
CA GLN A 120 -12.67 -5.52 -13.28
C GLN A 120 -12.14 -5.68 -14.72
N ALA A 121 -11.24 -4.80 -15.15
CA ALA A 121 -10.63 -4.87 -16.47
C ALA A 121 -9.78 -6.16 -16.65
N LEU A 122 -9.08 -6.61 -15.59
CA LEU A 122 -8.37 -7.90 -15.60
C LEU A 122 -9.33 -9.08 -15.82
N VAL A 123 -10.48 -9.09 -15.15
CA VAL A 123 -11.51 -10.12 -15.33
C VAL A 123 -12.06 -10.13 -16.76
N GLU A 124 -12.12 -8.95 -17.40
CA GLU A 124 -12.52 -8.78 -18.81
C GLU A 124 -11.40 -9.13 -19.81
N GLY A 125 -10.22 -9.55 -19.32
CA GLY A 125 -9.10 -10.00 -20.15
C GLY A 125 -8.22 -8.86 -20.69
N VAL A 126 -8.28 -7.68 -20.09
CA VAL A 126 -7.36 -6.58 -20.44
C VAL A 126 -5.96 -6.91 -19.91
N ASP A 127 -4.94 -6.59 -20.72
CA ASP A 127 -3.53 -6.76 -20.36
C ASP A 127 -3.21 -6.06 -19.03
N PRO A 128 -2.55 -6.75 -18.06
CA PRO A 128 -2.20 -6.20 -16.76
C PRO A 128 -1.45 -4.87 -16.80
N GLU A 129 -0.62 -4.63 -17.82
CA GLU A 129 0.09 -3.35 -17.99
C GLU A 129 -0.84 -2.20 -18.44
N LEU A 130 -2.02 -2.51 -18.94
CA LEU A 130 -3.00 -1.53 -19.41
C LEU A 130 -4.13 -1.27 -18.41
N THR A 131 -4.37 -2.17 -17.46
CA THR A 131 -5.49 -2.06 -16.52
C THR A 131 -5.38 -0.86 -15.58
N GLY A 132 -4.16 -0.49 -15.19
CA GLY A 132 -3.89 0.63 -14.29
C GLY A 132 -3.87 2.02 -14.90
N ARG A 133 -4.08 2.16 -16.21
CA ARG A 133 -3.90 3.43 -16.96
C ARG A 133 -4.75 4.62 -16.51
N PHE A 134 -5.75 4.38 -15.70
CA PHE A 134 -6.62 5.42 -15.12
C PHE A 134 -6.51 5.52 -13.60
N GLY A 135 -5.57 4.78 -12.99
CA GLY A 135 -5.38 4.74 -11.56
C GLY A 135 -4.67 5.98 -11.04
N THR A 136 -5.40 6.85 -10.31
CA THR A 136 -4.90 8.11 -9.77
C THR A 136 -5.01 8.19 -8.25
N THR A 137 -5.50 7.14 -7.58
CA THR A 137 -5.57 7.07 -6.12
C THR A 137 -4.22 6.65 -5.52
N ASN A 138 -4.12 6.55 -4.19
CA ASN A 138 -2.88 6.22 -3.48
C ASN A 138 -2.49 4.73 -3.50
N GLY A 139 -3.23 3.87 -4.23
CA GLY A 139 -3.09 2.42 -4.11
C GLY A 139 -1.71 1.85 -4.47
N GLY A 140 -0.92 2.51 -5.31
CA GLY A 140 0.49 2.16 -5.53
C GLY A 140 1.36 2.50 -4.32
N ALA A 141 1.25 3.74 -3.82
CA ALA A 141 2.03 4.27 -2.72
C ALA A 141 1.76 3.56 -1.38
N MET A 142 0.49 3.27 -1.07
CA MET A 142 0.07 2.65 0.19
C MET A 142 0.75 1.29 0.44
N ARG A 143 1.07 0.55 -0.62
CA ARG A 143 1.67 -0.79 -0.55
C ARG A 143 3.15 -0.85 -0.93
N ALA A 144 3.82 0.29 -1.18
CA ALA A 144 5.19 0.36 -1.68
C ALA A 144 6.28 -0.06 -0.66
N THR A 145 5.94 -0.18 0.62
CA THR A 145 6.89 -0.52 1.70
C THR A 145 7.76 -1.74 1.41
N PRO A 146 7.27 -2.89 0.91
CA PRO A 146 8.09 -4.04 0.56
C PRO A 146 9.15 -3.75 -0.51
N VAL A 147 8.84 -2.91 -1.49
CA VAL A 147 9.81 -2.48 -2.51
C VAL A 147 10.95 -1.70 -1.87
N GLY A 148 10.62 -0.74 -0.99
CA GLY A 148 11.64 0.02 -0.24
C GLY A 148 12.48 -0.81 0.72
N ILE A 149 11.97 -1.96 1.19
CA ILE A 149 12.73 -2.93 2.00
C ILE A 149 13.70 -3.72 1.11
N ALA A 150 13.27 -4.12 -0.08
CA ALA A 150 14.01 -5.01 -0.97
C ALA A 150 15.09 -4.29 -1.79
N PHE A 151 14.93 -3.00 -2.07
CA PHE A 151 15.80 -2.25 -2.98
C PHE A 151 16.33 -0.95 -2.35
N ILE A 152 17.57 -0.60 -2.74
CA ILE A 152 18.13 0.73 -2.47
C ILE A 152 17.75 1.71 -3.59
N PRO A 153 17.69 3.04 -3.34
CA PRO A 153 17.40 4.03 -4.39
C PRO A 153 18.32 3.87 -5.61
N GLY A 154 17.72 3.79 -6.78
CA GLY A 154 18.38 3.56 -8.07
C GLY A 154 17.41 2.97 -9.09
N ASN A 155 17.89 2.67 -10.29
CA ASN A 155 17.04 2.18 -11.39
C ASN A 155 16.25 0.91 -11.03
N ALA A 156 16.83 -0.01 -10.25
CA ALA A 156 16.15 -1.22 -9.83
C ALA A 156 14.95 -0.92 -8.91
N LEU A 157 15.08 0.02 -7.96
CA LEU A 157 13.96 0.45 -7.13
C LEU A 157 12.85 1.09 -7.99
N ALA A 158 13.21 1.98 -8.91
CA ALA A 158 12.23 2.65 -9.78
C ALA A 158 11.48 1.64 -10.68
N GLU A 159 12.21 0.66 -11.26
CA GLU A 159 11.61 -0.40 -12.07
C GLU A 159 10.63 -1.26 -11.26
N GLU A 160 11.02 -1.71 -10.08
CA GLU A 160 10.16 -2.57 -9.25
C GLU A 160 9.02 -1.77 -8.58
N ALA A 161 9.20 -0.48 -8.31
CA ALA A 161 8.12 0.41 -7.91
C ALA A 161 7.06 0.53 -9.02
N TRP A 162 7.49 0.73 -10.28
CA TRP A 162 6.58 0.69 -11.43
C TRP A 162 5.87 -0.65 -11.55
N ARG A 163 6.59 -1.80 -11.50
CA ARG A 163 5.98 -3.15 -11.57
C ARG A 163 4.94 -3.37 -10.47
N SER A 164 5.21 -2.85 -9.25
CA SER A 164 4.30 -2.98 -8.10
C SER A 164 3.00 -2.21 -8.24
N CYS A 165 2.96 -1.17 -9.10
CA CYS A 165 1.78 -0.32 -9.25
C CYS A 165 1.12 -0.39 -10.64
N VAL A 166 1.83 -0.84 -11.69
CA VAL A 166 1.35 -0.79 -13.09
C VAL A 166 -0.03 -1.42 -13.28
N VAL A 167 -0.28 -2.55 -12.66
CA VAL A 167 -1.56 -3.29 -12.77
C VAL A 167 -2.77 -2.45 -12.35
N THR A 168 -2.62 -1.55 -11.38
CA THR A 168 -3.73 -0.77 -10.82
C THR A 168 -3.56 0.74 -10.94
N HIS A 169 -2.32 1.24 -11.07
CA HIS A 169 -1.99 2.67 -11.00
C HIS A 169 -0.88 3.03 -12.00
N ASN A 170 -1.04 2.67 -13.27
CA ASN A 170 -0.11 3.00 -14.36
C ASN A 170 -0.33 4.43 -14.86
N THR A 171 -0.15 5.40 -13.99
CA THR A 171 -0.19 6.84 -14.27
C THR A 171 1.06 7.50 -13.71
N MET A 172 1.43 8.68 -14.20
CA MET A 172 2.58 9.42 -13.68
C MET A 172 2.46 9.59 -12.17
N GLN A 173 1.31 10.06 -11.67
CA GLN A 173 1.07 10.26 -10.23
C GLN A 173 1.18 8.96 -9.44
N GLY A 174 0.64 7.85 -9.98
CA GLY A 174 0.72 6.53 -9.37
C GLY A 174 2.16 6.04 -9.25
N ILE A 175 2.93 6.13 -10.34
CA ILE A 175 4.32 5.68 -10.42
C ILE A 175 5.23 6.54 -9.54
N GLU A 176 5.16 7.87 -9.65
CA GLU A 176 5.99 8.79 -8.88
C GLU A 176 5.73 8.66 -7.38
N SER A 177 4.46 8.61 -6.95
CA SER A 177 4.13 8.46 -5.54
C SER A 177 4.58 7.11 -4.98
N THR A 178 4.45 6.02 -5.74
CA THR A 178 4.93 4.70 -5.36
C THR A 178 6.46 4.69 -5.22
N THR A 179 7.18 5.26 -6.20
CA THR A 179 8.64 5.36 -6.19
C THR A 179 9.14 6.21 -5.03
N LEU A 180 8.48 7.34 -4.77
CA LEU A 180 8.81 8.23 -3.65
C LEU A 180 8.69 7.50 -2.30
N VAL A 181 7.59 6.80 -2.07
CA VAL A 181 7.38 6.06 -0.81
C VAL A 181 8.39 4.93 -0.68
N ALA A 182 8.64 4.16 -1.73
CA ALA A 182 9.65 3.10 -1.72
C ALA A 182 11.05 3.66 -1.41
N ALA A 183 11.46 4.76 -2.05
CA ALA A 183 12.75 5.41 -1.80
C ALA A 183 12.85 5.95 -0.36
N ALA A 184 11.78 6.57 0.15
CA ALA A 184 11.75 7.08 1.53
C ALA A 184 11.90 5.94 2.55
N VAL A 185 11.20 4.82 2.35
CA VAL A 185 11.31 3.63 3.21
C VAL A 185 12.72 3.07 3.17
N SER A 186 13.30 2.90 1.98
CA SER A 186 14.67 2.37 1.81
C SER A 186 15.70 3.23 2.54
N LEU A 187 15.66 4.55 2.35
CA LEU A 187 16.57 5.49 3.01
C LEU A 187 16.38 5.50 4.53
N ALA A 188 15.14 5.43 5.01
CA ALA A 188 14.84 5.37 6.44
C ALA A 188 15.37 4.10 7.09
N ILE A 189 15.23 2.94 6.44
CA ILE A 189 15.76 1.64 6.89
C ILE A 189 17.29 1.69 6.98
N ALA A 190 17.96 2.33 6.02
CA ALA A 190 19.39 2.54 6.02
C ALA A 190 19.86 3.49 7.15
N GLY A 191 18.93 4.20 7.82
CA GLY A 191 19.23 5.16 8.88
C GLY A 191 19.65 6.54 8.34
N GLU A 192 19.30 6.85 7.09
CA GLU A 192 19.63 8.11 6.45
C GLU A 192 18.89 9.28 7.09
N ARG A 193 19.62 10.29 7.54
CA ARG A 193 19.01 11.57 8.00
C ARG A 193 18.49 12.36 6.80
N GLY A 194 17.32 13.00 6.98
CA GLY A 194 16.66 13.75 5.91
C GLY A 194 16.16 12.85 4.76
N PHE A 195 15.83 11.61 5.06
CA PHE A 195 15.39 10.61 4.08
C PHE A 195 14.25 11.10 3.18
N LEU A 196 13.30 11.90 3.69
CA LEU A 196 12.20 12.47 2.89
C LEU A 196 12.73 13.45 1.82
N SER A 197 13.60 14.37 2.18
CA SER A 197 14.18 15.31 1.21
C SER A 197 15.05 14.60 0.17
N LYS A 198 15.76 13.53 0.58
CA LYS A 198 16.55 12.71 -0.34
C LYS A 198 15.67 11.90 -1.27
N ALA A 199 14.56 11.34 -0.77
CA ALA A 199 13.59 10.61 -1.59
C ALA A 199 12.90 11.52 -2.62
N LEU A 200 12.62 12.78 -2.26
CA LEU A 200 12.07 13.79 -3.19
C LEU A 200 13.04 14.21 -4.29
N ALA A 201 14.35 14.02 -4.09
CA ALA A 201 15.38 14.33 -5.08
C ALA A 201 15.76 13.12 -5.97
N PHE A 202 15.19 11.94 -5.69
CA PHE A 202 15.37 10.71 -6.43
C PHE A 202 14.42 10.63 -7.62
#